data_ad10c08a3f5b6f90df4f929a80efcd84
#
_entry.id   ad10c08a3f5b6f90df4f929a80efcd84
#
_cell.length_a   1.000
_cell.length_b   1.000
_cell.length_c   1.000
_cell.angle_alpha   90.00
_cell.angle_beta   90.00
_cell.angle_gamma   90.00
#
_symmetry.space_group_name_H-M   'P 1'
#
loop_
_entity.id
_entity.type
_entity.pdbx_description
1 polymer ?
#
loop_
_entity_poly.entity_id
_entity_poly.type
_entity_poly.pdbx_seq_one_letter_code
_entity_poly.pdbx_strand_id
1 'polypeptide(L)'
;RAYRLIREALNRVYSYNDLNIHASETPSGSNGLLAYLGTHVFDAGPPYWENDQLGDIDIPRTLVGRDSYSVGELARSVIESNCYGVRANIEQIERVSGAELTYLKFCGGNSRSRLWAQTQADVLGVPVIVPSCVEATALGAAICAAVGAGFYNGFDEAGEAMVRFRDPLHPDRGNHVTYERLYQKWLNVRECLPRML
;
A
#
# COMPACT_ATOMS: atom_id res chain seq x y z
N ARG A 1 -1.22 -3.30 9.79
CA ARG A 1 -2.01 -2.84 10.98
C ARG A 1 -3.51 -3.01 10.72
N ALA A 2 -4.05 -2.48 9.61
CA ALA A 2 -5.49 -2.53 9.28
C ALA A 2 -6.04 -3.97 9.16
N TYR A 3 -5.35 -4.87 8.48
CA TYR A 3 -5.73 -6.28 8.40
C TYR A 3 -5.78 -6.99 9.76
N ARG A 4 -4.91 -6.60 10.70
CA ARG A 4 -4.97 -7.09 12.07
C ARG A 4 -6.23 -6.62 12.77
N LEU A 5 -6.62 -5.36 12.61
CA LEU A 5 -7.86 -4.82 13.19
C LEU A 5 -9.09 -5.56 12.70
N ILE A 6 -9.19 -5.84 11.38
CA ILE A 6 -10.30 -6.63 10.84
C ILE A 6 -10.32 -8.03 11.46
N ARG A 7 -9.17 -8.70 11.51
CA ARG A 7 -9.06 -10.03 12.06
C ARG A 7 -9.46 -10.08 13.53
N GLU A 8 -9.11 -9.06 14.30
CA GLU A 8 -9.51 -8.93 15.71
C GLU A 8 -11.03 -8.66 15.83
N ALA A 9 -11.58 -7.77 14.99
CA ALA A 9 -13.02 -7.50 14.94
C ALA A 9 -13.86 -8.73 14.54
N LEU A 10 -13.30 -9.61 13.73
CA LEU A 10 -13.90 -10.91 13.36
C LEU A 10 -13.54 -12.03 14.33
N ASN A 11 -13.20 -11.72 15.59
CA ASN A 11 -12.84 -12.69 16.64
C ASN A 11 -11.75 -13.69 16.23
N ARG A 12 -10.88 -13.32 15.31
CA ARG A 12 -9.78 -14.15 14.76
C ARG A 12 -10.22 -15.45 14.09
N VAL A 13 -11.49 -15.55 13.69
CA VAL A 13 -12.03 -16.71 12.97
C VAL A 13 -11.30 -16.94 11.65
N TYR A 14 -10.87 -15.87 10.98
CA TYR A 14 -10.16 -15.91 9.69
C TYR A 14 -8.66 -15.73 9.89
N SER A 15 -7.85 -16.55 9.22
CA SER A 15 -6.43 -16.29 9.06
C SER A 15 -6.19 -15.15 8.09
N TYR A 16 -4.96 -14.61 8.01
CA TYR A 16 -4.60 -13.63 6.97
C TYR A 16 -4.72 -14.19 5.56
N ASN A 17 -4.49 -15.50 5.40
CA ASN A 17 -4.63 -16.17 4.11
C ASN A 17 -6.12 -16.27 3.71
N ASP A 18 -7.01 -16.63 4.64
CA ASP A 18 -8.45 -16.68 4.38
C ASP A 18 -8.99 -15.30 3.96
N LEU A 19 -8.58 -14.24 4.65
CA LEU A 19 -8.92 -12.86 4.27
C LEU A 19 -8.44 -12.51 2.86
N ASN A 20 -7.23 -12.95 2.46
CA ASN A 20 -6.72 -12.75 1.11
C ASN A 20 -7.51 -13.54 0.06
N ILE A 21 -7.93 -14.78 0.38
CA ILE A 21 -8.77 -15.59 -0.51
C ILE A 21 -10.11 -14.89 -0.73
N HIS A 22 -10.83 -14.56 0.33
CA HIS A 22 -12.11 -13.85 0.24
C HIS A 22 -11.99 -12.51 -0.50
N ALA A 23 -10.91 -11.76 -0.26
CA ALA A 23 -10.66 -10.51 -0.98
C ALA A 23 -10.39 -10.76 -2.47
N SER A 24 -9.73 -11.85 -2.85
CA SER A 24 -9.44 -12.17 -4.25
C SER A 24 -10.68 -12.56 -5.05
N GLU A 25 -11.69 -13.13 -4.39
CA GLU A 25 -12.99 -13.48 -4.97
C GLU A 25 -13.93 -12.27 -5.09
N THR A 26 -13.57 -11.15 -4.44
CA THR A 26 -14.37 -9.92 -4.46
C THR A 26 -13.94 -9.02 -5.64
N PRO A 27 -14.88 -8.42 -6.37
CA PRO A 27 -14.54 -7.51 -7.47
C PRO A 27 -13.72 -6.29 -7.02
N SER A 28 -12.94 -5.74 -7.93
CA SER A 28 -12.25 -4.46 -7.74
C SER A 28 -13.22 -3.35 -7.37
N GLY A 29 -12.89 -2.61 -6.32
CA GLY A 29 -13.76 -1.57 -5.75
C GLY A 29 -14.69 -2.07 -4.65
N SER A 30 -14.54 -3.32 -4.19
CA SER A 30 -15.22 -3.86 -2.99
C SER A 30 -16.74 -3.61 -3.00
N ASN A 31 -17.37 -3.67 -4.19
CA ASN A 31 -18.77 -3.33 -4.41
C ASN A 31 -19.17 -1.96 -3.82
N GLY A 32 -18.25 -1.00 -3.81
CA GLY A 32 -18.45 0.37 -3.35
C GLY A 32 -18.16 0.61 -1.87
N LEU A 33 -17.71 -0.39 -1.12
CA LEU A 33 -17.26 -0.22 0.26
C LEU A 33 -15.88 0.47 0.26
N LEU A 34 -15.79 1.60 0.97
CA LEU A 34 -14.52 2.32 1.20
C LEU A 34 -14.10 2.17 2.66
N ALA A 35 -12.83 1.85 2.88
CA ALA A 35 -12.26 1.73 4.21
C ALA A 35 -11.25 2.85 4.50
N TYR A 36 -11.28 3.37 5.72
CA TYR A 36 -10.35 4.35 6.26
C TYR A 36 -9.74 3.81 7.55
N LEU A 37 -9.08 2.65 7.46
CA LEU A 37 -8.61 1.88 8.61
C LEU A 37 -7.08 1.96 8.78
N GLY A 38 -6.55 3.17 8.98
CA GLY A 38 -5.17 3.37 9.39
C GLY A 38 -4.18 3.54 8.25
N THR A 39 -4.64 4.05 7.13
CA THR A 39 -3.76 4.57 6.09
C THR A 39 -3.42 6.01 6.44
N HIS A 40 -2.13 6.28 6.67
CA HIS A 40 -1.64 7.62 6.87
C HIS A 40 -1.31 8.25 5.53
N VAL A 41 -1.89 9.41 5.26
CA VAL A 41 -1.53 10.25 4.12
C VAL A 41 -0.97 11.54 4.70
N PHE A 42 0.29 11.81 4.38
CA PHE A 42 0.97 13.02 4.81
C PHE A 42 0.36 14.26 4.13
N ASP A 43 0.51 15.39 4.76
CA ASP A 43 0.29 16.69 4.14
C ASP A 43 1.66 17.32 3.84
N ALA A 44 2.06 17.28 2.57
CA ALA A 44 3.29 17.89 2.09
C ALA A 44 3.06 19.32 1.57
N GLY A 45 1.95 19.95 1.95
CA GLY A 45 1.70 21.38 1.67
C GLY A 45 2.69 22.28 2.40
N PRO A 46 3.07 23.46 1.79
CA PRO A 46 3.88 24.42 2.49
C PRO A 46 3.13 24.95 3.73
N PRO A 47 3.78 25.21 4.88
CA PRO A 47 5.23 25.16 5.11
C PRO A 47 5.69 23.89 5.85
N TYR A 48 5.61 22.72 5.21
CA TYR A 48 6.03 21.46 5.86
C TYR A 48 7.50 21.46 6.36
N TRP A 49 8.36 22.31 5.79
CA TRP A 49 9.74 22.51 6.25
C TRP A 49 9.88 23.47 7.45
N GLU A 50 8.83 24.20 7.79
CA GLU A 50 8.81 25.11 8.93
C GLU A 50 8.28 24.44 10.20
N ASN A 51 7.52 23.39 10.03
CA ASN A 51 7.02 22.57 11.12
C ASN A 51 7.71 21.20 11.03
N ASP A 52 8.45 20.82 12.07
CA ASP A 52 9.07 19.48 12.23
C ASP A 52 8.05 18.31 12.20
N GLN A 53 6.80 18.58 11.91
CA GLN A 53 5.71 17.63 11.83
C GLN A 53 5.09 17.66 10.45
N LEU A 54 5.32 16.60 9.68
CA LEU A 54 4.46 16.28 8.55
C LEU A 54 3.03 16.18 9.10
N GLY A 55 2.15 17.07 8.65
CA GLY A 55 0.77 17.10 9.09
C GLY A 55 0.12 15.73 8.85
N ASP A 56 -0.18 15.03 9.92
CA ASP A 56 -0.97 13.80 9.87
C ASP A 56 -2.43 14.23 9.97
N ILE A 57 -3.18 14.10 8.88
CA ILE A 57 -4.61 14.30 8.95
C ILE A 57 -5.18 13.07 9.67
N ASP A 58 -5.48 13.23 10.94
CA ASP A 58 -6.12 12.18 11.73
C ASP A 58 -7.54 11.94 11.19
N ILE A 59 -7.66 10.92 10.37
CA ILE A 59 -8.95 10.49 9.84
C ILE A 59 -9.48 9.41 10.75
N PRO A 60 -10.70 9.57 11.29
CA PRO A 60 -11.30 8.56 12.12
C PRO A 60 -11.42 7.24 11.35
N ARG A 61 -11.12 6.15 12.04
CA ARG A 61 -11.25 4.81 11.46
C ARG A 61 -12.70 4.53 11.15
N THR A 62 -13.05 4.51 9.88
CA THR A 62 -14.43 4.34 9.44
C THR A 62 -14.54 3.48 8.19
N LEU A 63 -15.74 2.99 7.96
CA LEU A 63 -16.17 2.33 6.74
C LEU A 63 -17.30 3.16 6.14
N VAL A 64 -17.23 3.42 4.86
CA VAL A 64 -18.24 4.17 4.10
C VAL A 64 -18.77 3.29 2.98
N GLY A 65 -20.07 3.04 2.98
CA GLY A 65 -20.68 2.16 1.98
C GLY A 65 -22.10 1.80 2.32
N ARG A 66 -22.43 0.52 2.17
CA ARG A 66 -23.77 -0.05 2.44
C ARG A 66 -23.88 -0.51 3.90
N ASP A 67 -25.11 -0.76 4.35
CA ASP A 67 -25.43 -1.23 5.71
C ASP A 67 -24.90 -2.67 5.98
N SER A 68 -24.65 -3.43 4.94
CA SER A 68 -24.09 -4.79 5.06
C SER A 68 -23.01 -5.05 4.02
N TYR A 69 -22.00 -5.82 4.39
CA TYR A 69 -20.89 -6.21 3.53
C TYR A 69 -20.35 -7.60 3.94
N SER A 70 -19.81 -8.32 2.97
CA SER A 70 -19.15 -9.59 3.17
C SER A 70 -17.75 -9.43 3.77
N VAL A 71 -17.20 -10.52 4.29
CA VAL A 71 -15.80 -10.57 4.74
C VAL A 71 -14.83 -10.22 3.59
N GLY A 72 -15.14 -10.68 2.39
CA GLY A 72 -14.34 -10.39 1.20
C GLY A 72 -14.34 -8.90 0.84
N GLU A 73 -15.51 -8.25 0.84
CA GLU A 73 -15.64 -6.82 0.60
C GLU A 73 -14.88 -6.01 1.67
N LEU A 74 -15.00 -6.38 2.93
CA LEU A 74 -14.27 -5.75 4.02
C LEU A 74 -12.75 -5.91 3.83
N ALA A 75 -12.27 -7.13 3.58
CA ALA A 75 -10.85 -7.40 3.41
C ALA A 75 -10.28 -6.68 2.19
N ARG A 76 -11.00 -6.69 1.05
CA ARG A 76 -10.57 -6.02 -0.16
C ARG A 76 -10.57 -4.51 -0.03
N SER A 77 -11.59 -3.91 0.58
CA SER A 77 -11.66 -2.46 0.78
C SER A 77 -10.48 -1.92 1.59
N VAL A 78 -9.97 -2.72 2.54
CA VAL A 78 -8.78 -2.36 3.31
C VAL A 78 -7.50 -2.45 2.47
N ILE A 79 -7.36 -3.45 1.61
CA ILE A 79 -6.23 -3.51 0.66
C ILE A 79 -6.25 -2.27 -0.22
N GLU A 80 -7.39 -1.98 -0.84
CA GLU A 80 -7.60 -0.86 -1.74
C GLU A 80 -7.32 0.48 -1.07
N SER A 81 -7.85 0.69 0.15
CA SER A 81 -7.59 1.90 0.93
C SER A 81 -6.11 2.11 1.23
N ASN A 82 -5.37 1.04 1.57
CA ASN A 82 -3.93 1.16 1.75
C ASN A 82 -3.21 1.54 0.45
N CYS A 83 -3.63 0.96 -0.69
CA CYS A 83 -3.07 1.31 -1.99
C CYS A 83 -3.38 2.77 -2.38
N TYR A 84 -4.58 3.27 -2.08
CA TYR A 84 -4.92 4.69 -2.29
C TYR A 84 -4.07 5.62 -1.43
N GLY A 85 -3.82 5.27 -0.17
CA GLY A 85 -2.95 6.05 0.70
C GLY A 85 -1.51 6.08 0.22
N VAL A 86 -0.99 4.96 -0.29
CA VAL A 86 0.34 4.92 -0.93
C VAL A 86 0.37 5.83 -2.15
N ARG A 87 -0.66 5.77 -3.02
CA ARG A 87 -0.77 6.65 -4.18
C ARG A 87 -0.79 8.12 -3.78
N ALA A 88 -1.62 8.50 -2.81
CA ALA A 88 -1.73 9.87 -2.35
C ALA A 88 -0.39 10.41 -1.79
N ASN A 89 0.40 9.57 -1.13
CA ASN A 89 1.73 9.93 -0.66
C ASN A 89 2.75 10.06 -1.81
N ILE A 90 2.69 9.17 -2.80
CA ILE A 90 3.56 9.22 -3.98
C ILE A 90 3.29 10.49 -4.79
N GLU A 91 2.04 10.85 -5.06
CA GLU A 91 1.66 12.07 -5.76
C GLU A 91 2.20 13.34 -5.06
N GLN A 92 2.29 13.31 -3.72
CA GLN A 92 2.92 14.40 -2.97
C GLN A 92 4.44 14.42 -3.14
N ILE A 93 5.09 13.24 -3.10
CA ILE A 93 6.53 13.12 -3.33
C ILE A 93 6.89 13.62 -4.74
N GLU A 94 6.14 13.21 -5.76
CA GLU A 94 6.34 13.65 -7.15
C GLU A 94 6.23 15.18 -7.28
N ARG A 95 5.19 15.76 -6.65
CA ARG A 95 4.99 17.22 -6.66
C ARG A 95 6.15 17.99 -6.03
N VAL A 96 6.70 17.47 -4.92
CA VAL A 96 7.80 18.12 -4.19
C VAL A 96 9.14 17.89 -4.85
N SER A 97 9.40 16.67 -5.36
CA SER A 97 10.69 16.30 -5.94
C SER A 97 10.82 16.65 -7.42
N GLY A 98 9.69 16.81 -8.12
CA GLY A 98 9.68 16.91 -9.59
C GLY A 98 10.00 15.59 -10.30
N ALA A 99 10.14 14.48 -9.56
CA ALA A 99 10.39 13.16 -10.11
C ALA A 99 9.07 12.46 -10.42
N GLU A 100 9.04 11.63 -11.46
CA GLU A 100 7.88 10.81 -11.85
C GLU A 100 8.11 9.36 -11.47
N LEU A 101 7.08 8.71 -10.92
CA LEU A 101 7.12 7.31 -10.59
C LEU A 101 7.04 6.44 -11.85
N THR A 102 8.09 5.70 -12.15
CA THR A 102 8.12 4.77 -13.28
C THR A 102 7.87 3.31 -12.87
N TYR A 103 8.15 2.94 -11.64
CA TYR A 103 7.87 1.64 -11.04
C TYR A 103 7.94 1.73 -9.51
N LEU A 104 7.29 0.79 -8.82
CA LEU A 104 7.35 0.70 -7.36
C LEU A 104 8.05 -0.60 -6.93
N LYS A 105 9.07 -0.51 -6.07
CA LYS A 105 9.59 -1.67 -5.33
C LYS A 105 8.76 -1.87 -4.06
N PHE A 106 8.04 -3.00 -3.99
CA PHE A 106 7.12 -3.32 -2.90
C PHE A 106 7.67 -4.48 -2.06
N CYS A 107 7.99 -4.21 -0.80
CA CYS A 107 8.60 -5.20 0.11
C CYS A 107 7.87 -5.25 1.46
N GLY A 108 8.28 -6.18 2.31
CA GLY A 108 7.70 -6.39 3.62
C GLY A 108 6.51 -7.36 3.62
N GLY A 109 5.81 -7.48 4.75
CA GLY A 109 4.80 -8.51 4.97
C GLY A 109 3.67 -8.53 3.94
N ASN A 110 3.20 -7.36 3.50
CA ASN A 110 2.11 -7.24 2.53
C ASN A 110 2.52 -7.71 1.12
N SER A 111 3.80 -7.66 0.76
CA SER A 111 4.30 -8.11 -0.53
C SER A 111 4.24 -9.64 -0.72
N ARG A 112 3.95 -10.39 0.34
CA ARG A 112 3.68 -11.84 0.27
C ARG A 112 2.38 -12.13 -0.48
N SER A 113 1.42 -11.20 -0.42
CA SER A 113 0.13 -11.33 -1.11
C SER A 113 0.24 -10.80 -2.54
N ARG A 114 0.08 -11.72 -3.52
CA ARG A 114 0.03 -11.33 -4.94
C ARG A 114 -1.13 -10.37 -5.23
N LEU A 115 -2.28 -10.59 -4.56
CA LEU A 115 -3.43 -9.70 -4.68
C LEU A 115 -3.08 -8.27 -4.27
N TRP A 116 -2.37 -8.11 -3.13
CA TRP A 116 -1.98 -6.79 -2.65
C TRP A 116 -1.01 -6.10 -3.62
N ALA A 117 0.01 -6.80 -4.09
CA ALA A 117 0.99 -6.26 -5.03
C ALA A 117 0.35 -5.91 -6.39
N GLN A 118 -0.58 -6.74 -6.88
CA GLN A 118 -1.33 -6.46 -8.12
C GLN A 118 -2.27 -5.25 -7.94
N THR A 119 -3.03 -5.20 -6.84
CA THR A 119 -3.88 -4.04 -6.53
C THR A 119 -3.06 -2.74 -6.47
N GLN A 120 -1.84 -2.80 -5.92
CA GLN A 120 -0.95 -1.65 -5.88
C GLN A 120 -0.52 -1.21 -7.29
N ALA A 121 -0.19 -2.17 -8.19
CA ALA A 121 0.12 -1.86 -9.58
C ALA A 121 -1.09 -1.23 -10.30
N ASP A 122 -2.26 -1.84 -10.13
CA ASP A 122 -3.50 -1.38 -10.75
C ASP A 122 -3.91 0.03 -10.29
N VAL A 123 -3.72 0.34 -9.00
CA VAL A 123 -4.03 1.66 -8.42
C VAL A 123 -3.03 2.72 -8.89
N LEU A 124 -1.74 2.38 -8.98
CA LEU A 124 -0.70 3.33 -9.38
C LEU A 124 -0.59 3.51 -10.90
N GLY A 125 -1.02 2.54 -11.68
CA GLY A 125 -0.84 2.54 -13.14
C GLY A 125 0.60 2.27 -13.60
N VAL A 126 1.49 1.83 -12.69
CA VAL A 126 2.90 1.52 -12.98
C VAL A 126 3.25 0.11 -12.51
N PRO A 127 4.32 -0.51 -13.07
CA PRO A 127 4.76 -1.82 -12.63
C PRO A 127 5.16 -1.85 -11.16
N VAL A 128 4.79 -2.94 -10.48
CA VAL A 128 5.23 -3.24 -9.10
C VAL A 128 6.21 -4.40 -9.12
N ILE A 129 7.37 -4.20 -8.53
CA ILE A 129 8.46 -5.18 -8.44
C ILE A 129 8.56 -5.67 -7.00
N VAL A 130 8.47 -6.99 -6.81
CA VAL A 130 8.55 -7.61 -5.49
C VAL A 130 9.89 -8.36 -5.36
N PRO A 131 10.69 -8.10 -4.30
CA PRO A 131 11.88 -8.87 -4.04
C PRO A 131 11.56 -10.35 -3.79
N SER A 132 12.44 -11.25 -4.24
CA SER A 132 12.32 -12.69 -3.98
C SER A 132 12.46 -12.98 -2.47
N CYS A 133 13.36 -12.26 -1.79
CA CYS A 133 13.48 -12.27 -0.33
C CYS A 133 12.49 -11.26 0.26
N VAL A 134 11.46 -11.75 0.97
CA VAL A 134 10.45 -10.89 1.61
C VAL A 134 10.93 -10.25 2.91
N GLU A 135 11.97 -10.81 3.54
CA GLU A 135 12.59 -10.28 4.75
C GLU A 135 13.64 -9.22 4.40
N ALA A 136 13.21 -8.12 3.78
CA ALA A 136 14.08 -7.07 3.23
C ALA A 136 15.02 -6.46 4.29
N THR A 137 14.55 -6.30 5.54
CA THR A 137 15.38 -5.79 6.65
C THR A 137 16.52 -6.74 6.98
N ALA A 138 16.26 -8.06 7.06
CA ALA A 138 17.27 -9.05 7.32
C ALA A 138 18.28 -9.14 6.17
N LEU A 139 17.80 -9.06 4.92
CA LEU A 139 18.68 -9.02 3.75
C LEU A 139 19.56 -7.76 3.76
N GLY A 140 19.02 -6.60 4.10
CA GLY A 140 19.79 -5.36 4.23
C GLY A 140 20.87 -5.47 5.31
N ALA A 141 20.57 -6.04 6.46
CA ALA A 141 21.55 -6.30 7.52
C ALA A 141 22.67 -7.27 7.05
N ALA A 142 22.30 -8.32 6.30
CA ALA A 142 23.27 -9.26 5.72
C ALA A 142 24.19 -8.58 4.69
N ILE A 143 23.65 -7.69 3.85
CA ILE A 143 24.41 -6.88 2.90
C ILE A 143 25.43 -6.00 3.65
N CYS A 144 24.97 -5.27 4.70
CA CYS A 144 25.87 -4.46 5.53
C CYS A 144 26.99 -5.29 6.15
N ALA A 145 26.67 -6.45 6.69
CA ALA A 145 27.68 -7.37 7.28
C ALA A 145 28.67 -7.88 6.22
N ALA A 146 28.19 -8.26 5.03
CA ALA A 146 29.04 -8.77 3.95
C ALA A 146 30.03 -7.70 3.44
N VAL A 147 29.58 -6.46 3.28
CA VAL A 147 30.46 -5.34 2.91
C VAL A 147 31.45 -5.03 4.03
N GLY A 148 31.00 -4.98 5.29
CA GLY A 148 31.86 -4.74 6.45
C GLY A 148 32.91 -5.83 6.67
N ALA A 149 32.61 -7.06 6.29
CA ALA A 149 33.56 -8.20 6.34
C ALA A 149 34.48 -8.31 5.10
N GLY A 150 34.32 -7.41 4.11
CA GLY A 150 35.16 -7.38 2.91
C GLY A 150 34.79 -8.43 1.84
N PHE A 151 33.59 -9.02 1.89
CA PHE A 151 33.13 -9.94 0.84
C PHE A 151 32.76 -9.22 -0.46
N TYR A 152 32.40 -7.96 -0.36
CA TYR A 152 32.08 -7.07 -1.48
C TYR A 152 32.76 -5.72 -1.28
N ASN A 153 33.14 -5.06 -2.39
CA ASN A 153 33.83 -3.76 -2.35
C ASN A 153 32.91 -2.59 -1.96
N GLY A 154 31.58 -2.79 -2.06
CA GLY A 154 30.59 -1.77 -1.72
C GLY A 154 29.15 -2.29 -1.79
N PHE A 155 28.22 -1.41 -1.43
CA PHE A 155 26.79 -1.75 -1.36
C PHE A 155 26.20 -2.04 -2.73
N ASP A 156 26.66 -1.40 -3.80
CA ASP A 156 26.15 -1.62 -5.16
C ASP A 156 26.48 -3.04 -5.61
N GLU A 157 27.73 -3.48 -5.48
CA GLU A 157 28.17 -4.84 -5.82
C GLU A 157 27.43 -5.90 -4.97
N ALA A 158 27.32 -5.67 -3.67
CA ALA A 158 26.59 -6.56 -2.77
C ALA A 158 25.09 -6.61 -3.09
N GLY A 159 24.49 -5.46 -3.43
CA GLY A 159 23.10 -5.36 -3.85
C GLY A 159 22.83 -6.14 -5.13
N GLU A 160 23.66 -5.97 -6.16
CA GLU A 160 23.58 -6.73 -7.41
C GLU A 160 23.75 -8.24 -7.20
N ALA A 161 24.64 -8.64 -6.30
CA ALA A 161 24.91 -10.04 -6.01
C ALA A 161 23.80 -10.71 -5.17
N MET A 162 23.23 -10.02 -4.18
CA MET A 162 22.37 -10.61 -3.15
C MET A 162 20.87 -10.33 -3.35
N VAL A 163 20.50 -9.24 -4.03
CA VAL A 163 19.09 -8.92 -4.26
C VAL A 163 18.63 -9.56 -5.56
N ARG A 164 17.50 -10.25 -5.48
CA ARG A 164 16.79 -10.81 -6.64
C ARG A 164 15.36 -10.33 -6.62
N PHE A 165 14.78 -10.13 -7.78
CA PHE A 165 13.41 -9.71 -7.96
C PHE A 165 12.60 -10.79 -8.67
N ARG A 166 11.30 -10.81 -8.42
CA ARG A 166 10.33 -11.58 -9.18
C ARG A 166 9.95 -10.80 -10.45
N ASP A 167 9.29 -11.46 -11.38
CA ASP A 167 8.75 -10.78 -12.55
C ASP A 167 7.84 -9.61 -12.12
N PRO A 168 7.96 -8.45 -12.77
CA PRO A 168 7.13 -7.30 -12.47
C PRO A 168 5.65 -7.61 -12.65
N LEU A 169 4.82 -7.11 -11.74
CA LEU A 169 3.38 -7.09 -11.87
C LEU A 169 2.97 -5.82 -12.61
N HIS A 170 2.53 -5.97 -13.85
CA HIS A 170 2.05 -4.85 -14.64
C HIS A 170 0.60 -4.52 -14.28
N PRO A 171 0.18 -3.24 -14.36
CA PRO A 171 -1.19 -2.84 -14.11
C PRO A 171 -2.13 -3.44 -15.16
N ASP A 172 -3.27 -3.96 -14.70
CA ASP A 172 -4.40 -4.29 -15.57
C ASP A 172 -5.12 -3.02 -15.97
N ARG A 173 -5.30 -2.78 -17.26
CA ARG A 173 -5.91 -1.55 -17.79
C ARG A 173 -7.35 -1.34 -17.31
N GLY A 174 -8.14 -2.40 -17.27
CA GLY A 174 -9.55 -2.32 -16.84
C GLY A 174 -9.67 -1.99 -15.36
N ASN A 175 -8.86 -2.65 -14.53
CA ASN A 175 -8.78 -2.35 -13.12
C ASN A 175 -8.24 -0.94 -12.86
N HIS A 176 -7.21 -0.50 -13.60
CA HIS A 176 -6.64 0.84 -13.45
C HIS A 176 -7.69 1.93 -13.67
N VAL A 177 -8.46 1.84 -14.77
CA VAL A 177 -9.56 2.78 -15.04
C VAL A 177 -10.60 2.77 -13.92
N THR A 178 -10.92 1.60 -13.39
CA THR A 178 -11.84 1.45 -12.26
C THR A 178 -11.28 2.12 -11.00
N TYR A 179 -10.01 1.87 -10.69
CA TYR A 179 -9.35 2.44 -9.51
C TYR A 179 -9.11 3.93 -9.61
N GLU A 180 -8.92 4.48 -10.81
CA GLU A 180 -8.82 5.93 -11.01
C GLU A 180 -10.08 6.65 -10.49
N ARG A 181 -11.26 6.18 -10.92
CA ARG A 181 -12.54 6.71 -10.45
C ARG A 181 -12.76 6.52 -8.95
N LEU A 182 -12.39 5.36 -8.42
CA LEU A 182 -12.58 5.03 -7.00
C LEU A 182 -11.62 5.80 -6.11
N TYR A 183 -10.40 6.05 -6.57
CA TYR A 183 -9.43 6.87 -5.87
C TYR A 183 -9.92 8.31 -5.71
N GLN A 184 -10.46 8.92 -6.76
CA GLN A 184 -11.06 10.26 -6.66
C GLN A 184 -12.23 10.29 -5.66
N LYS A 185 -13.08 9.26 -5.66
CA LYS A 185 -14.13 9.13 -4.66
C LYS A 185 -13.57 9.00 -3.24
N TRP A 186 -12.52 8.20 -3.08
CA TRP A 186 -11.86 8.00 -1.79
C TRP A 186 -11.25 9.31 -1.26
N LEU A 187 -10.59 10.10 -2.10
CA LEU A 187 -10.05 11.43 -1.75
C LEU A 187 -11.16 12.38 -1.29
N ASN A 188 -12.24 12.49 -2.05
CA ASN A 188 -13.36 13.37 -1.72
C ASN A 188 -13.98 13.03 -0.35
N VAL A 189 -14.21 11.75 -0.08
CA VAL A 189 -14.74 11.31 1.22
C VAL A 189 -13.73 11.59 2.33
N ARG A 190 -12.43 11.35 2.09
CA ARG A 190 -11.37 11.64 3.05
C ARG A 190 -11.36 13.11 3.47
N GLU A 191 -11.54 14.04 2.53
CA GLU A 191 -11.59 15.48 2.81
C GLU A 191 -12.83 15.91 3.60
N CYS A 192 -13.92 15.17 3.47
CA CYS A 192 -15.16 15.45 4.17
C CYS A 192 -15.18 14.89 5.61
N LEU A 193 -14.51 13.76 5.87
CA LEU A 193 -14.56 13.07 7.16
C LEU A 193 -14.16 13.94 8.36
N PRO A 194 -13.09 14.76 8.34
CA PRO A 194 -12.71 15.63 9.45
C PRO A 194 -13.72 16.75 9.73
N ARG A 195 -14.57 17.08 8.75
CA ARG A 195 -15.58 18.15 8.87
C ARG A 195 -16.92 17.65 9.43
N MET A 196 -17.06 16.33 9.55
CA MET A 196 -18.28 15.67 10.04
C MET A 196 -18.20 15.30 11.53
N LEU A 197 -17.07 15.55 12.17
CA LEU A 197 -16.78 15.33 13.60
C LEU A 197 -16.59 16.63 14.34
#